data_65f68c026fca6ed22013cd44484a4a96
#
_entry.id   65f68c026fca6ed22013cd44484a4a96
#
_cell.length_a   1.000
_cell.length_b   1.000
_cell.length_c   1.000
_cell.angle_alpha   90.00
_cell.angle_beta   90.00
_cell.angle_gamma   90.00
#
_symmetry.space_group_name_H-M   'P 1'
#
loop_
_entity.id
_entity.type
_entity.pdbx_description
1 polymer ?
#
loop_
_entity_poly.entity_id
_entity_poly.type
_entity_poly.pdbx_seq_one_letter_code
_entity_poly.pdbx_strand_id
1 'polypeptide(L)'
;DKKKNQLSLVRDPIGQKPLYYGNIDNKFFFASELKAFKAIKGLELKINRNSLSSFIKSGYIECPNSIYEKIYKLKPGHILNLPLNSEINPRLFQYYDLKTIISSRKTTTDSNSKLKLKQILIDSISKQQLSDVPIGSFLSGGIDSSLISCLMQEASNNKINTFTIGFE
;
A
#
# COMPACT_ATOMS: atom_id res chain seq x y z
N ASP A 1 11.82 16.11 -7.02
CA ASP A 1 11.92 16.90 -8.27
C ASP A 1 12.78 18.13 -8.03
N LYS A 2 13.99 18.11 -8.60
CA LYS A 2 14.95 19.23 -8.46
C LYS A 2 14.48 20.52 -9.15
N LYS A 3 13.79 20.41 -10.30
CA LYS A 3 13.31 21.59 -11.03
C LYS A 3 12.22 22.36 -10.30
N LYS A 4 11.34 21.62 -9.62
CA LYS A 4 10.27 22.18 -8.79
C LYS A 4 10.69 22.44 -7.36
N ASN A 5 11.90 22.02 -6.98
CA ASN A 5 12.41 22.00 -5.61
C ASN A 5 11.36 21.45 -4.62
N GLN A 6 10.87 20.24 -4.93
CA GLN A 6 9.77 19.61 -4.25
C GLN A 6 10.04 18.13 -3.98
N LEU A 7 9.74 17.69 -2.77
CA LEU A 7 9.61 16.28 -2.43
C LEU A 7 8.15 15.84 -2.66
N SER A 8 7.97 14.72 -3.37
CA SER A 8 6.65 14.12 -3.55
C SER A 8 6.65 12.70 -3.00
N LEU A 9 5.75 12.42 -2.07
CA LEU A 9 5.48 11.09 -1.56
C LEU A 9 4.18 10.59 -2.20
N VAL A 10 4.22 9.42 -2.81
CA VAL A 10 3.07 8.84 -3.52
C VAL A 10 2.76 7.46 -2.91
N ARG A 11 1.51 7.21 -2.57
CA ARG A 11 1.07 5.90 -2.15
C ARG A 11 0.15 5.30 -3.20
N ASP A 12 0.33 4.02 -3.49
CA ASP A 12 -0.44 3.31 -4.50
C ASP A 12 -1.97 3.39 -4.28
N PRO A 13 -2.80 3.17 -5.33
CA PRO A 13 -4.25 3.35 -5.28
C PRO A 13 -4.95 2.58 -4.16
N ILE A 14 -4.46 1.38 -3.82
CA ILE A 14 -5.07 0.47 -2.84
C ILE A 14 -4.32 0.51 -1.50
N GLY A 15 -3.10 1.07 -1.47
CA GLY A 15 -2.27 1.15 -0.29
C GLY A 15 -1.59 -0.17 0.09
N GLN A 16 -1.18 -0.95 -0.91
CA GLN A 16 -0.46 -2.21 -0.71
C GLN A 16 0.82 -2.01 0.09
N LYS A 17 1.54 -0.94 -0.21
CA LYS A 17 2.75 -0.59 0.54
C LYS A 17 2.45 0.51 1.55
N PRO A 18 2.89 0.36 2.81
CA PRO A 18 2.74 1.42 3.80
C PRO A 18 3.70 2.56 3.49
N LEU A 19 3.26 3.78 3.82
CA LEU A 19 4.09 4.97 3.76
C LEU A 19 3.67 5.90 4.89
N TYR A 20 4.59 6.16 5.80
CA TYR A 20 4.39 7.02 6.95
C TYR A 20 5.15 8.32 6.76
N TYR A 21 4.61 9.40 7.30
CA TYR A 21 5.25 10.71 7.30
C TYR A 21 4.90 11.47 8.58
N GLY A 22 5.72 12.44 8.94
CA GLY A 22 5.48 13.30 10.09
C GLY A 22 6.37 14.53 10.06
N ASN A 23 5.92 15.56 10.79
CA ASN A 23 6.72 16.75 11.09
C ASN A 23 6.88 16.83 12.60
N ILE A 24 8.11 16.68 13.07
CA ILE A 24 8.48 16.75 14.48
C ILE A 24 9.66 17.70 14.61
N ASP A 25 9.54 18.71 15.46
CA ASP A 25 10.58 19.73 15.69
C ASP A 25 11.10 20.39 14.41
N ASN A 26 10.17 20.79 13.54
CA ASN A 26 10.45 21.38 12.22
C ASN A 26 11.32 20.52 11.31
N LYS A 27 11.32 19.20 11.51
CA LYS A 27 11.96 18.24 10.63
C LYS A 27 10.92 17.31 10.04
N PHE A 28 10.93 17.19 8.72
CA PHE A 28 10.02 16.28 8.01
C PHE A 28 10.67 14.92 7.83
N PHE A 29 9.96 13.88 8.25
CA PHE A 29 10.41 12.49 8.16
C PHE A 29 9.42 11.68 7.35
N PHE A 30 9.90 10.66 6.65
CA PHE A 30 9.06 9.67 6.00
C PHE A 30 9.76 8.32 5.96
N ALA A 31 8.98 7.24 6.00
CA ALA A 31 9.48 5.87 5.94
C ALA A 31 8.35 4.90 5.58
N SER A 32 8.71 3.72 5.09
CA SER A 32 7.76 2.63 4.85
C SER A 32 7.35 1.92 6.14
N GLU A 33 8.15 2.01 7.20
CA GLU A 33 7.89 1.34 8.48
C GLU A 33 8.11 2.29 9.67
N LEU A 34 7.27 2.12 10.71
CA LEU A 34 7.37 2.93 11.92
C LEU A 34 8.67 2.72 12.71
N LYS A 35 9.30 1.53 12.59
CA LYS A 35 10.57 1.25 13.27
C LYS A 35 11.70 2.17 12.80
N ALA A 36 11.64 2.67 11.55
CA ALA A 36 12.63 3.60 11.03
C ALA A 36 12.67 4.91 11.83
N PHE A 37 11.52 5.39 12.30
CA PHE A 37 11.46 6.59 13.13
C PHE A 37 12.12 6.38 14.50
N LYS A 38 12.05 5.15 15.06
CA LYS A 38 12.73 4.81 16.32
C LYS A 38 14.26 4.83 16.20
N ALA A 39 14.79 4.60 15.01
CA ALA A 39 16.23 4.61 14.78
C ALA A 39 16.83 6.02 14.74
N ILE A 40 16.00 7.07 14.68
CA ILE A 40 16.48 8.46 14.61
C ILE A 40 16.87 8.91 16.01
N LYS A 41 18.16 9.16 16.22
CA LYS A 41 18.68 9.64 17.52
C LYS A 41 18.06 10.99 17.88
N GLY A 42 17.59 11.11 19.12
CA GLY A 42 16.99 12.34 19.64
C GLY A 42 15.54 12.59 19.21
N LEU A 43 14.91 11.68 18.45
CA LEU A 43 13.50 11.78 18.13
C LEU A 43 12.65 11.16 19.24
N GLU A 44 11.90 11.99 19.95
CA GLU A 44 11.00 11.55 20.99
C GLU A 44 9.64 11.16 20.39
N LEU A 45 9.31 9.87 20.43
CA LEU A 45 8.05 9.33 19.89
C LEU A 45 7.04 9.13 21.03
N LYS A 46 5.98 9.94 21.05
CA LYS A 46 4.88 9.81 22.01
C LYS A 46 3.79 8.92 21.46
N ILE A 47 3.23 8.04 22.29
CA ILE A 47 2.13 7.16 21.89
C ILE A 47 0.84 7.97 21.82
N ASN A 48 0.15 7.89 20.69
CA ASN A 48 -1.19 8.41 20.50
C ASN A 48 -2.21 7.49 21.19
N ARG A 49 -2.75 7.93 22.31
CA ARG A 49 -3.69 7.14 23.14
C ARG A 49 -4.97 6.79 22.41
N ASN A 50 -5.48 7.67 21.54
CA ASN A 50 -6.67 7.39 20.73
C ASN A 50 -6.40 6.28 19.70
N SER A 51 -5.25 6.30 19.07
CA SER A 51 -4.81 5.24 18.17
C SER A 51 -4.61 3.91 18.89
N LEU A 52 -4.05 3.94 20.10
CA LEU A 52 -3.92 2.76 20.94
C LEU A 52 -5.29 2.18 21.31
N SER A 53 -6.23 3.02 21.72
CA SER A 53 -7.61 2.61 22.00
C SER A 53 -8.28 1.98 20.77
N SER A 54 -8.13 2.59 19.59
CA SER A 54 -8.64 2.02 18.33
C SER A 54 -8.02 0.65 18.04
N PHE A 55 -6.71 0.51 18.25
CA PHE A 55 -6.02 -0.76 18.06
C PHE A 55 -6.54 -1.87 18.99
N ILE A 56 -6.72 -1.56 20.27
CA ILE A 56 -7.27 -2.53 21.25
C ILE A 56 -8.68 -2.94 20.87
N LYS A 57 -9.51 -1.99 20.40
CA LYS A 57 -10.92 -2.26 20.04
C LYS A 57 -11.07 -3.03 18.73
N SER A 58 -10.26 -2.72 17.72
CA SER A 58 -10.51 -3.16 16.32
C SER A 58 -9.37 -4.01 15.74
N GLY A 59 -8.25 -4.19 16.47
CA GLY A 59 -7.08 -4.92 15.99
C GLY A 59 -6.21 -4.14 14.99
N TYR A 60 -6.59 -2.90 14.62
CA TYR A 60 -5.82 -2.08 13.70
C TYR A 60 -6.01 -0.59 13.98
N ILE A 61 -5.13 0.24 13.41
CA ILE A 61 -5.21 1.70 13.49
C ILE A 61 -5.61 2.24 12.12
N GLU A 62 -6.74 2.93 12.06
CA GLU A 62 -7.24 3.52 10.81
C GLU A 62 -6.31 4.60 10.26
N CYS A 63 -6.21 4.62 8.93
CA CYS A 63 -5.57 5.70 8.20
C CYS A 63 -6.40 7.00 8.34
N PRO A 64 -5.77 8.17 8.56
CA PRO A 64 -4.35 8.45 8.44
C PRO A 64 -3.54 8.26 9.73
N ASN A 65 -4.12 7.79 10.81
CA ASN A 65 -3.44 7.73 12.10
C ASN A 65 -2.33 6.67 12.14
N SER A 66 -1.38 6.86 13.04
CA SER A 66 -0.40 5.84 13.45
C SER A 66 -0.42 5.68 14.96
N ILE A 67 0.38 4.74 15.48
CA ILE A 67 0.52 4.57 16.93
C ILE A 67 1.23 5.77 17.61
N TYR A 68 1.94 6.58 16.84
CA TYR A 68 2.67 7.74 17.36
C TYR A 68 1.97 9.05 17.01
N GLU A 69 2.05 10.00 17.93
CA GLU A 69 1.63 11.39 17.70
C GLU A 69 2.48 12.01 16.59
N LYS A 70 1.87 12.91 15.80
CA LYS A 70 2.52 13.65 14.69
C LYS A 70 3.10 12.78 13.57
N ILE A 71 2.87 11.46 13.60
CA ILE A 71 3.23 10.55 12.52
C ILE A 71 1.94 9.95 11.92
N TYR A 72 1.80 10.08 10.62
CA TYR A 72 0.61 9.71 9.88
C TYR A 72 0.93 8.69 8.80
N LYS A 73 -0.05 7.86 8.45
CA LYS A 73 -0.04 7.05 7.21
C LYS A 73 -0.51 7.92 6.07
N LEU A 74 0.23 7.97 4.96
CA LEU A 74 -0.29 8.56 3.73
C LEU A 74 -1.49 7.71 3.26
N LYS A 75 -2.62 8.35 2.95
CA LYS A 75 -3.82 7.64 2.49
C LYS A 75 -3.57 6.94 1.15
N PRO A 76 -4.17 5.76 0.89
CA PRO A 76 -4.16 5.16 -0.44
C PRO A 76 -4.65 6.13 -1.51
N GLY A 77 -4.05 6.08 -2.71
CA GLY A 77 -4.42 6.95 -3.82
C GLY A 77 -4.13 8.44 -3.60
N HIS A 78 -3.20 8.76 -2.69
CA HIS A 78 -2.82 10.15 -2.40
C HIS A 78 -1.35 10.44 -2.71
N ILE A 79 -1.11 11.69 -3.04
CA ILE A 79 0.21 12.29 -3.18
C ILE A 79 0.34 13.36 -2.10
N LEU A 80 1.47 13.36 -1.41
CA LEU A 80 1.88 14.45 -0.53
C LEU A 80 3.03 15.20 -1.20
N ASN A 81 2.85 16.47 -1.45
CA ASN A 81 3.86 17.36 -1.99
C ASN A 81 4.38 18.30 -0.91
N LEU A 82 5.68 18.33 -0.72
CA LEU A 82 6.39 19.21 0.20
C LEU A 82 7.34 20.12 -0.57
N PRO A 83 7.08 21.44 -0.64
CA PRO A 83 8.05 22.42 -1.14
C PRO A 83 9.29 22.44 -0.24
N LEU A 84 10.50 22.49 -0.83
CA LEU A 84 11.76 22.43 -0.08
C LEU A 84 12.37 23.82 0.22
N ASN A 85 11.78 24.89 -0.34
CA ASN A 85 12.27 26.28 -0.20
C ASN A 85 11.45 27.13 0.77
N SER A 86 10.46 26.55 1.44
CA SER A 86 9.54 27.25 2.34
C SER A 86 9.40 26.50 3.65
N GLU A 87 8.66 27.06 4.58
CA GLU A 87 8.25 26.34 5.79
C GLU A 87 7.62 24.99 5.43
N ILE A 88 7.80 24.00 6.32
CA ILE A 88 7.28 22.64 6.15
C ILE A 88 5.76 22.69 6.10
N ASN A 89 5.21 22.79 4.90
CA ASN A 89 3.76 22.81 4.63
C ASN A 89 3.40 21.76 3.58
N PRO A 90 3.20 20.50 3.98
CA PRO A 90 2.84 19.44 3.06
C PRO A 90 1.42 19.61 2.53
N ARG A 91 1.25 19.46 1.20
CA ARG A 91 -0.04 19.50 0.52
C ARG A 91 -0.44 18.10 0.07
N LEU A 92 -1.64 17.69 0.44
CA LEU A 92 -2.20 16.38 0.09
C LEU A 92 -3.13 16.52 -1.12
N PHE A 93 -2.96 15.61 -2.10
CA PHE A 93 -3.81 15.49 -3.28
C PHE A 93 -4.28 14.05 -3.40
N GLN A 94 -5.56 13.85 -3.61
CA GLN A 94 -6.12 12.55 -3.97
C GLN A 94 -6.08 12.42 -5.50
N TYR A 95 -5.32 11.45 -6.02
CA TYR A 95 -5.24 11.18 -7.46
C TYR A 95 -6.08 9.97 -7.87
N TYR A 96 -6.51 9.15 -6.92
CA TYR A 96 -7.32 7.97 -7.16
C TYR A 96 -8.39 7.84 -6.06
N ASP A 97 -9.65 7.78 -6.47
CA ASP A 97 -10.79 7.53 -5.60
C ASP A 97 -11.61 6.35 -6.11
N LEU A 98 -11.48 5.22 -5.43
CA LEU A 98 -12.20 4.00 -5.78
C LEU A 98 -13.72 4.16 -5.71
N LYS A 99 -14.23 4.92 -4.75
CA LYS A 99 -15.67 5.16 -4.59
C LYS A 99 -16.24 5.89 -5.80
N THR A 100 -15.59 6.95 -6.23
CA THR A 100 -15.97 7.71 -7.42
C THR A 100 -15.93 6.85 -8.68
N ILE A 101 -14.88 6.01 -8.82
CA ILE A 101 -14.72 5.12 -9.97
C ILE A 101 -15.83 4.07 -10.00
N ILE A 102 -16.17 3.44 -8.86
CA ILE A 102 -17.24 2.45 -8.79
C ILE A 102 -18.61 3.10 -9.08
N SER A 103 -18.89 4.27 -8.51
CA SER A 103 -20.16 4.98 -8.69
C SER A 103 -20.38 5.44 -10.12
N SER A 104 -19.31 5.71 -10.87
CA SER A 104 -19.39 6.14 -12.27
C SER A 104 -19.55 4.99 -13.27
N ARG A 105 -19.32 3.74 -12.84
CA ARG A 105 -19.41 2.58 -13.74
C ARG A 105 -20.84 2.03 -13.81
N LYS A 106 -21.35 1.90 -15.03
CA LYS A 106 -22.57 1.11 -15.29
C LYS A 106 -22.21 -0.38 -15.21
N THR A 107 -22.95 -1.13 -14.41
CA THR A 107 -22.88 -2.60 -14.41
C THR A 107 -23.38 -3.13 -15.76
N THR A 108 -22.49 -3.66 -16.56
CA THR A 108 -22.84 -4.39 -17.76
C THR A 108 -22.57 -5.87 -17.53
N THR A 109 -23.61 -6.68 -17.57
CA THR A 109 -23.49 -8.14 -17.70
C THR A 109 -23.11 -8.45 -19.16
N ASP A 110 -21.81 -8.54 -19.42
CA ASP A 110 -21.28 -8.93 -20.71
C ASP A 110 -20.92 -10.42 -20.66
N SER A 111 -21.31 -11.20 -21.66
CA SER A 111 -20.94 -12.62 -21.82
C SER A 111 -19.41 -12.83 -21.77
N ASN A 112 -18.64 -11.81 -22.12
CA ASN A 112 -17.18 -11.82 -22.11
C ASN A 112 -16.55 -11.38 -20.77
N SER A 113 -17.34 -11.10 -19.72
CA SER A 113 -16.83 -10.60 -18.45
C SER A 113 -15.80 -11.52 -17.79
N LYS A 114 -15.98 -12.85 -17.90
CA LYS A 114 -15.04 -13.85 -17.37
C LYS A 114 -13.69 -13.78 -18.08
N LEU A 115 -13.69 -13.68 -19.41
CA LEU A 115 -12.44 -13.58 -20.19
C LEU A 115 -11.71 -12.28 -19.91
N LYS A 116 -12.44 -11.17 -19.82
CA LYS A 116 -11.86 -9.87 -19.43
C LYS A 116 -11.25 -9.90 -18.03
N LEU A 117 -11.97 -10.50 -17.06
CA LEU A 117 -11.44 -10.65 -15.69
C LEU A 117 -10.17 -11.51 -15.69
N LYS A 118 -10.18 -12.66 -16.38
CA LYS A 118 -9.00 -13.51 -16.49
C LYS A 118 -7.80 -12.74 -17.04
N GLN A 119 -7.99 -11.99 -18.13
CA GLN A 119 -6.91 -11.19 -18.72
C GLN A 119 -6.37 -10.12 -17.77
N ILE A 120 -7.25 -9.39 -17.07
CA ILE A 120 -6.83 -8.38 -16.09
C ILE A 120 -6.02 -9.02 -14.95
N LEU A 121 -6.43 -10.21 -14.49
CA LEU A 121 -5.70 -10.94 -13.44
C LEU A 121 -4.33 -11.39 -13.93
N ILE A 122 -4.23 -11.97 -15.12
CA ILE A 122 -2.95 -12.37 -15.73
C ILE A 122 -2.02 -11.16 -15.89
N ASP A 123 -2.51 -10.05 -16.43
CA ASP A 123 -1.72 -8.82 -16.59
C ASP A 123 -1.24 -8.27 -15.24
N SER A 124 -2.08 -8.32 -14.22
CA SER A 124 -1.72 -7.89 -12.86
C SER A 124 -0.66 -8.81 -12.25
N ILE A 125 -0.82 -10.12 -12.36
CA ILE A 125 0.12 -11.13 -11.86
C ILE A 125 1.48 -10.95 -12.54
N SER A 126 1.50 -10.86 -13.88
CA SER A 126 2.73 -10.73 -14.66
C SER A 126 3.54 -9.49 -14.25
N LYS A 127 2.87 -8.37 -14.00
CA LYS A 127 3.53 -7.13 -13.53
C LYS A 127 4.11 -7.26 -12.12
N GLN A 128 3.57 -8.13 -11.28
CA GLN A 128 4.04 -8.36 -9.91
C GLN A 128 5.12 -9.45 -9.82
N GLN A 129 5.40 -10.16 -10.92
CA GLN A 129 6.46 -11.18 -10.98
C GLN A 129 7.85 -10.62 -11.29
N LEU A 130 8.00 -9.31 -11.43
CA LEU A 130 9.31 -8.67 -11.61
C LEU A 130 10.08 -8.70 -10.28
N SER A 131 11.14 -9.50 -10.23
CA SER A 131 11.98 -9.67 -9.03
C SER A 131 13.39 -10.13 -9.41
N ASP A 132 14.36 -9.71 -8.60
CA ASP A 132 15.77 -10.14 -8.71
C ASP A 132 16.01 -11.51 -8.04
N VAL A 133 14.99 -12.08 -7.40
CA VAL A 133 15.06 -13.38 -6.70
C VAL A 133 13.88 -14.27 -7.13
N PRO A 134 13.98 -15.61 -6.96
CA PRO A 134 12.88 -16.51 -7.24
C PRO A 134 11.60 -16.12 -6.50
N ILE A 135 10.48 -16.12 -7.21
CA ILE A 135 9.15 -15.82 -6.65
C ILE A 135 8.38 -17.11 -6.45
N GLY A 136 7.54 -17.13 -5.40
CA GLY A 136 6.57 -18.19 -5.18
C GLY A 136 5.22 -17.63 -4.77
N SER A 137 4.20 -18.47 -4.78
CA SER A 137 2.83 -18.16 -4.41
C SER A 137 2.44 -18.88 -3.12
N PHE A 138 1.77 -18.18 -2.20
CA PHE A 138 1.12 -18.85 -1.09
C PHE A 138 -0.13 -19.58 -1.56
N LEU A 139 -0.22 -20.88 -1.28
CA LEU A 139 -1.35 -21.72 -1.63
C LEU A 139 -2.03 -22.23 -0.36
N SER A 140 -3.05 -21.52 0.08
CA SER A 140 -3.77 -21.82 1.34
C SER A 140 -4.95 -22.79 1.15
N GLY A 141 -5.21 -23.27 -0.08
CA GLY A 141 -6.39 -24.10 -0.39
C GLY A 141 -7.69 -23.32 -0.61
N GLY A 142 -7.68 -21.98 -0.41
CA GLY A 142 -8.80 -21.11 -0.73
C GLY A 142 -8.95 -20.84 -2.24
N ILE A 143 -10.11 -20.40 -2.66
CA ILE A 143 -10.43 -20.13 -4.08
C ILE A 143 -9.46 -19.08 -4.66
N ASP A 144 -9.23 -17.99 -3.94
CA ASP A 144 -8.39 -16.88 -4.43
C ASP A 144 -6.93 -17.30 -4.62
N SER A 145 -6.33 -17.93 -3.60
CA SER A 145 -4.94 -18.38 -3.67
C SER A 145 -4.73 -19.46 -4.74
N SER A 146 -5.70 -20.34 -4.92
CA SER A 146 -5.66 -21.38 -5.97
C SER A 146 -5.77 -20.74 -7.36
N LEU A 147 -6.69 -19.79 -7.55
CA LEU A 147 -6.85 -19.07 -8.82
C LEU A 147 -5.56 -18.30 -9.18
N ILE A 148 -4.99 -17.56 -8.24
CA ILE A 148 -3.75 -16.81 -8.46
C ILE A 148 -2.61 -17.75 -8.82
N SER A 149 -2.43 -18.87 -8.11
CA SER A 149 -1.39 -19.86 -8.40
C SER A 149 -1.57 -20.49 -9.80
N CYS A 150 -2.80 -20.84 -10.18
CA CYS A 150 -3.10 -21.36 -11.53
C CYS A 150 -2.77 -20.34 -12.62
N LEU A 151 -3.21 -19.08 -12.46
CA LEU A 151 -2.94 -18.02 -13.43
C LEU A 151 -1.45 -17.66 -13.51
N MET A 152 -0.75 -17.73 -12.37
CA MET A 152 0.71 -17.54 -12.30
C MET A 152 1.43 -18.65 -13.08
N GLN A 153 1.00 -19.90 -12.94
CA GLN A 153 1.54 -21.02 -13.73
C GLN A 153 1.21 -20.90 -15.23
N GLU A 154 0.00 -20.46 -15.56
CA GLU A 154 -0.40 -20.23 -16.96
C GLU A 154 0.44 -19.13 -17.63
N ALA A 155 0.79 -18.09 -16.86
CA ALA A 155 1.63 -16.98 -17.34
C ALA A 155 3.13 -17.29 -17.35
N SER A 156 3.57 -18.44 -16.82
CA SER A 156 4.98 -18.80 -16.68
C SER A 156 5.34 -19.99 -17.58
N ASN A 157 6.49 -19.92 -18.24
CA ASN A 157 7.06 -21.05 -19.00
C ASN A 157 7.70 -22.11 -18.08
N ASN A 158 7.97 -21.75 -16.82
CA ASN A 158 8.60 -22.62 -15.84
C ASN A 158 7.61 -23.01 -14.75
N LYS A 159 7.91 -24.13 -14.03
CA LYS A 159 7.14 -24.48 -12.84
C LYS A 159 7.28 -23.39 -11.78
N ILE A 160 6.16 -22.92 -11.23
CA ILE A 160 6.16 -21.98 -10.11
C ILE A 160 6.36 -22.71 -8.79
N ASN A 161 6.92 -22.00 -7.81
CA ASN A 161 7.00 -22.50 -6.44
C ASN A 161 5.73 -22.09 -5.69
N THR A 162 5.15 -23.04 -4.96
CA THR A 162 4.02 -22.76 -4.06
C THR A 162 4.37 -23.13 -2.63
N PHE A 163 3.85 -22.40 -1.67
CA PHE A 163 4.09 -22.59 -0.25
C PHE A 163 2.77 -22.71 0.50
N THR A 164 2.66 -23.75 1.32
CA THR A 164 1.48 -24.02 2.15
C THR A 164 1.94 -24.22 3.60
N ILE A 165 1.20 -23.66 4.55
CA ILE A 165 1.39 -23.91 5.97
C ILE A 165 0.28 -24.86 6.40
N GLY A 166 0.65 -26.04 6.91
CA GLY A 166 -0.25 -26.99 7.53
C GLY A 166 -0.18 -26.86 9.07
N PHE A 167 -1.27 -27.21 9.71
CA PHE A 167 -1.35 -27.37 11.17
C PHE A 167 -1.63 -28.85 11.44
N GLU A 168 -0.97 -29.40 12.47
CA GLU A 168 -1.24 -30.74 12.99
C GLU A 168 -2.51 -30.76 13.83
#